data_79853acf50f251ff1d32a4680d781515
#
_entry.id   79853acf50f251ff1d32a4680d781515
#
_cell.length_a   1.000
_cell.length_b   1.000
_cell.length_c   1.000
_cell.angle_alpha   90.00
_cell.angle_beta   90.00
_cell.angle_gamma   90.00
#
_symmetry.space_group_name_H-M   'P 1'
#
loop_
_entity.id
_entity.type
_entity.pdbx_description
1 polymer ?
#
loop_
_entity_poly.entity_id
_entity_poly.type
_entity_poly.pdbx_seq_one_letter_code
_entity_poly.pdbx_strand_id
1 'polypeptide(L)'
;MNEKVNSPLVNQKGTGSAPSFSSPTSPVSAEETRILAEYISQQNMFQITNIHEPIRKTLTLKKFFKMKRNQEVVITISEEEPVVEGKVATIGRDFVMITNLKKRIWLPYSSIVSATIPFGHPTYSNAHQNYIYDNGLREKLILKFGETVTKRDALVQQFFEESLRTNLDTWKGCSVEVRTDDKIYYGKINRTDKSHLYLKILKAESVIPLNDIHSVATVRLFTFWREMIKAIF
;
A
#
# COMPACT_ATOMS: atom_id res chain seq x y z
N MET A 1 3.46 -67.41 21.56
CA MET A 1 4.52 -66.94 20.67
C MET A 1 4.23 -65.50 20.38
N ASN A 2 4.92 -64.60 21.09
CA ASN A 2 4.75 -63.16 20.95
C ASN A 2 5.95 -62.63 20.18
N GLU A 3 5.74 -62.24 18.93
CA GLU A 3 6.74 -61.48 18.17
C GLU A 3 6.64 -59.99 18.52
N LYS A 4 7.68 -59.49 19.17
CA LYS A 4 7.91 -58.04 19.38
C LYS A 4 8.50 -57.49 18.11
N VAL A 5 7.77 -56.59 17.43
CA VAL A 5 8.30 -55.79 16.37
C VAL A 5 9.06 -54.61 16.99
N ASN A 6 10.38 -54.65 16.89
CA ASN A 6 11.28 -53.56 17.29
C ASN A 6 11.33 -52.52 16.14
N SER A 7 10.76 -51.34 16.39
CA SER A 7 10.99 -50.18 15.56
C SER A 7 12.27 -49.48 15.99
N PRO A 8 13.20 -49.08 15.11
CA PRO A 8 14.40 -48.37 15.48
C PRO A 8 14.07 -46.90 15.83
N LEU A 9 14.39 -46.51 17.05
CA LEU A 9 14.42 -45.11 17.49
C LEU A 9 15.50 -44.37 16.70
N VAL A 10 15.07 -43.51 15.77
CA VAL A 10 15.96 -42.55 15.13
C VAL A 10 16.28 -41.46 16.13
N ASN A 11 17.51 -41.50 16.63
CA ASN A 11 18.07 -40.51 17.54
C ASN A 11 18.39 -39.23 16.75
N GLN A 12 17.45 -38.31 16.67
CA GLN A 12 17.72 -36.95 16.17
C GLN A 12 18.44 -36.16 17.26
N LYS A 13 19.77 -36.02 17.09
CA LYS A 13 20.56 -35.02 17.83
C LYS A 13 19.99 -33.64 17.55
N GLY A 14 19.36 -33.08 18.57
CA GLY A 14 18.85 -31.71 18.52
C GLY A 14 19.98 -30.71 18.43
N THR A 15 20.12 -30.09 17.25
CA THR A 15 20.69 -28.76 17.14
C THR A 15 19.67 -27.82 17.80
N GLY A 16 20.08 -27.15 18.87
CA GLY A 16 19.23 -26.24 19.64
C GLY A 16 18.65 -25.14 18.76
N SER A 17 17.48 -25.38 18.19
CA SER A 17 16.67 -24.32 17.60
C SER A 17 15.98 -23.58 18.72
N ALA A 18 16.06 -22.24 18.68
CA ALA A 18 15.30 -21.37 19.55
C ALA A 18 13.81 -21.78 19.58
N PRO A 19 13.12 -21.61 20.71
CA PRO A 19 11.73 -22.03 20.84
C PRO A 19 10.89 -21.38 19.72
N SER A 20 10.29 -22.23 18.92
CA SER A 20 9.38 -21.82 17.84
C SER A 20 8.07 -21.37 18.50
N PHE A 21 7.72 -20.07 18.33
CA PHE A 21 6.41 -19.54 18.70
C PHE A 21 5.30 -19.88 17.70
N SER A 22 5.49 -20.85 16.85
CA SER A 22 4.39 -21.41 16.09
C SER A 22 3.45 -22.12 17.06
N SER A 23 2.14 -21.97 16.87
CA SER A 23 1.16 -22.73 17.65
C SER A 23 1.50 -24.24 17.50
N PRO A 24 1.83 -24.96 18.58
CA PRO A 24 2.24 -26.35 18.47
C PRO A 24 1.11 -27.28 18.07
N THR A 25 -0.07 -26.77 17.80
CA THR A 25 -1.33 -27.50 17.65
C THR A 25 -1.98 -27.38 16.27
N SER A 26 -1.31 -26.78 15.28
CA SER A 26 -1.86 -26.81 13.94
C SER A 26 -1.40 -28.09 13.21
N PRO A 27 -2.28 -29.09 13.02
CA PRO A 27 -1.96 -30.27 12.22
C PRO A 27 -1.88 -29.95 10.73
N VAL A 28 -2.08 -28.69 10.37
CA VAL A 28 -2.24 -28.21 9.00
C VAL A 28 -0.91 -27.69 8.49
N SER A 29 -0.59 -27.98 7.25
CA SER A 29 0.63 -27.50 6.59
C SER A 29 0.69 -25.97 6.54
N ALA A 30 1.88 -25.38 6.40
CA ALA A 30 2.03 -23.93 6.26
C ALA A 30 1.25 -23.35 5.07
N GLU A 31 1.15 -24.12 3.98
CA GLU A 31 0.39 -23.73 2.78
C GLU A 31 -1.12 -23.74 3.03
N GLU A 32 -1.63 -24.76 3.68
CA GLU A 32 -3.04 -24.83 4.07
C GLU A 32 -3.40 -23.74 5.07
N THR A 33 -2.52 -23.46 6.04
CA THR A 33 -2.70 -22.33 6.98
C THR A 33 -2.76 -21.00 6.23
N ARG A 34 -1.95 -20.80 5.20
CA ARG A 34 -1.98 -19.62 4.34
C ARG A 34 -3.31 -19.48 3.61
N ILE A 35 -3.77 -20.58 2.98
CA ILE A 35 -5.05 -20.60 2.24
C ILE A 35 -6.22 -20.32 3.18
N LEU A 36 -6.23 -20.93 4.36
CA LEU A 36 -7.27 -20.71 5.36
C LEU A 36 -7.25 -19.26 5.88
N ALA A 37 -6.08 -18.70 6.16
CA ALA A 37 -5.94 -17.31 6.59
C ALA A 37 -6.42 -16.33 5.52
N GLU A 38 -6.15 -16.62 4.24
CA GLU A 38 -6.64 -15.81 3.13
C GLU A 38 -8.15 -15.92 2.98
N TYR A 39 -8.72 -17.12 3.09
CA TYR A 39 -10.17 -17.34 3.07
C TYR A 39 -10.87 -16.61 4.22
N ILE A 40 -10.39 -16.75 5.46
CA ILE A 40 -10.93 -16.04 6.62
C ILE A 40 -10.85 -14.53 6.42
N SER A 41 -9.73 -14.03 5.91
CA SER A 41 -9.57 -12.59 5.60
C SER A 41 -10.58 -12.11 4.55
N GLN A 42 -10.89 -12.95 3.55
CA GLN A 42 -11.90 -12.63 2.54
C GLN A 42 -13.30 -12.62 3.13
N GLN A 43 -13.65 -13.62 3.95
CA GLN A 43 -14.95 -13.70 4.62
C GLN A 43 -15.17 -12.54 5.58
N ASN A 44 -14.16 -12.19 6.39
CA ASN A 44 -14.23 -11.05 7.29
C ASN A 44 -14.42 -9.74 6.52
N MET A 45 -13.72 -9.57 5.41
CA MET A 45 -13.89 -8.39 4.56
C MET A 45 -15.31 -8.33 3.98
N PHE A 46 -15.84 -9.46 3.51
CA PHE A 46 -17.19 -9.56 2.98
C PHE A 46 -18.25 -9.18 4.05
N GLN A 47 -18.11 -9.71 5.27
CA GLN A 47 -19.03 -9.38 6.37
C GLN A 47 -18.96 -7.90 6.75
N ILE A 48 -17.75 -7.33 6.88
CA ILE A 48 -17.57 -5.90 7.18
C ILE A 48 -18.20 -5.03 6.09
N THR A 49 -17.99 -5.39 4.83
CA THR A 49 -18.47 -4.61 3.69
C THR A 49 -19.98 -4.72 3.45
N ASN A 50 -20.61 -5.81 3.91
CA ASN A 50 -22.08 -5.92 3.87
C ASN A 50 -22.75 -5.01 4.90
N ILE A 51 -22.08 -4.74 6.02
CA ILE A 51 -22.59 -3.86 7.08
C ILE A 51 -22.31 -2.38 6.77
N HIS A 52 -21.16 -2.09 6.14
CA HIS A 52 -20.68 -0.74 5.84
C HIS A 52 -20.30 -0.59 4.36
N GLU A 53 -21.28 -0.42 3.51
CA GLU A 53 -21.10 -0.26 2.06
C GLU A 53 -20.12 0.87 1.66
N PRO A 54 -20.12 2.05 2.31
CA PRO A 54 -19.18 3.12 1.95
C PRO A 54 -17.70 2.73 2.08
N ILE A 55 -17.37 1.82 3.00
CA ILE A 55 -15.99 1.38 3.25
C ILE A 55 -15.57 0.27 2.27
N ARG A 56 -16.51 -0.39 1.63
CA ARG A 56 -16.29 -1.54 0.74
C ARG A 56 -15.25 -1.25 -0.33
N LYS A 57 -15.43 -0.15 -1.07
CA LYS A 57 -14.54 0.29 -2.16
C LYS A 57 -13.10 0.45 -1.64
N THR A 58 -12.92 1.22 -0.57
CA THR A 58 -11.63 1.50 0.04
C THR A 58 -10.91 0.24 0.50
N LEU A 59 -11.62 -0.67 1.20
CA LEU A 59 -11.03 -1.92 1.69
C LEU A 59 -10.64 -2.86 0.55
N THR A 60 -11.48 -2.97 -0.49
CA THR A 60 -11.21 -3.80 -1.66
C THR A 60 -9.99 -3.30 -2.43
N LEU A 61 -9.93 -2.00 -2.73
CA LEU A 61 -8.79 -1.39 -3.39
C LEU A 61 -7.51 -1.52 -2.57
N LYS A 62 -7.58 -1.27 -1.28
CA LYS A 62 -6.44 -1.42 -0.38
C LYS A 62 -5.91 -2.85 -0.34
N LYS A 63 -6.81 -3.86 -0.27
CA LYS A 63 -6.42 -5.27 -0.35
C LYS A 63 -5.75 -5.58 -1.69
N PHE A 64 -6.33 -5.12 -2.80
CA PHE A 64 -5.75 -5.29 -4.13
C PHE A 64 -4.34 -4.71 -4.21
N PHE A 65 -4.14 -3.45 -3.81
CA PHE A 65 -2.82 -2.82 -3.85
C PHE A 65 -1.81 -3.47 -2.90
N LYS A 66 -2.23 -3.95 -1.72
CA LYS A 66 -1.37 -4.72 -0.81
C LYS A 66 -0.85 -6.00 -1.48
N MET A 67 -1.71 -6.72 -2.21
CA MET A 67 -1.33 -7.91 -2.97
C MET A 67 -0.42 -7.57 -4.16
N LYS A 68 -0.55 -6.37 -4.74
CA LYS A 68 0.19 -5.91 -5.93
C LYS A 68 1.32 -4.92 -5.60
N ARG A 69 1.77 -4.88 -4.36
CA ARG A 69 2.91 -4.05 -3.97
C ARG A 69 4.14 -4.34 -4.83
N ASN A 70 4.82 -3.29 -5.29
CA ASN A 70 5.96 -3.36 -6.20
C ASN A 70 5.67 -3.99 -7.57
N GLN A 71 4.41 -4.19 -7.94
CA GLN A 71 3.99 -4.66 -9.25
C GLN A 71 3.32 -3.54 -10.04
N GLU A 72 3.32 -3.67 -11.35
CA GLU A 72 2.62 -2.75 -12.24
C GLU A 72 1.12 -2.97 -12.19
N VAL A 73 0.39 -1.86 -12.19
CA VAL A 73 -1.07 -1.81 -12.19
C VAL A 73 -1.55 -0.74 -13.15
N VAL A 74 -2.78 -0.93 -13.61
CA VAL A 74 -3.52 -0.01 -14.47
C VAL A 74 -4.71 0.49 -13.68
N ILE A 75 -4.82 1.82 -13.51
CA ILE A 75 -5.85 2.45 -12.68
C ILE A 75 -6.66 3.41 -13.53
N THR A 76 -7.98 3.29 -13.49
CA THR A 76 -8.94 4.21 -14.10
C THR A 76 -9.49 5.13 -13.01
N ILE A 77 -9.38 6.45 -13.21
CA ILE A 77 -9.92 7.48 -12.31
C ILE A 77 -11.30 7.91 -12.78
N SER A 78 -11.46 8.13 -14.09
CA SER A 78 -12.70 8.50 -14.74
C SER A 78 -12.74 7.86 -16.12
N GLU A 79 -13.93 7.73 -16.72
CA GLU A 79 -14.05 7.23 -18.10
C GLU A 79 -13.48 8.22 -19.12
N GLU A 80 -13.42 9.50 -18.78
CA GLU A 80 -12.92 10.58 -19.64
C GLU A 80 -11.42 10.85 -19.45
N GLU A 81 -10.81 10.36 -18.37
CA GLU A 81 -9.40 10.60 -18.08
C GLU A 81 -8.49 9.47 -18.58
N PRO A 82 -7.23 9.80 -18.94
CA PRO A 82 -6.27 8.79 -19.33
C PRO A 82 -5.97 7.85 -18.16
N VAL A 83 -5.89 6.59 -18.47
CA VAL A 83 -5.55 5.53 -17.53
C VAL A 83 -4.16 5.78 -16.93
N VAL A 84 -4.03 5.58 -15.62
CA VAL A 84 -2.77 5.72 -14.90
C VAL A 84 -2.10 4.35 -14.81
N GLU A 85 -0.91 4.25 -15.40
CA GLU A 85 -0.09 3.04 -15.34
C GLU A 85 1.18 3.26 -14.53
N GLY A 86 1.56 2.26 -13.75
CA GLY A 86 2.80 2.28 -13.00
C GLY A 86 2.85 1.28 -11.86
N LYS A 87 3.95 1.31 -11.14
CA LYS A 87 4.26 0.38 -10.07
C LYS A 87 3.71 0.89 -8.73
N VAL A 88 3.05 0.03 -7.99
CA VAL A 88 2.56 0.36 -6.64
C VAL A 88 3.76 0.58 -5.71
N ALA A 89 3.93 1.80 -5.24
CA ALA A 89 5.06 2.20 -4.38
C ALA A 89 4.65 2.29 -2.91
N THR A 90 3.59 3.05 -2.60
CA THR A 90 3.12 3.24 -1.22
C THR A 90 1.62 3.02 -1.14
N ILE A 91 1.19 2.38 -0.06
CA ILE A 91 -0.22 2.10 0.22
C ILE A 91 -0.53 2.78 1.55
N GLY A 92 -1.32 3.85 1.47
CA GLY A 92 -1.76 4.60 2.62
C GLY A 92 -3.11 4.14 3.16
N ARG A 93 -3.60 4.87 4.15
CA ARG A 93 -4.91 4.65 4.76
C ARG A 93 -6.05 4.98 3.80
N ASP A 94 -5.92 6.07 3.05
CA ASP A 94 -6.92 6.70 2.18
C ASP A 94 -6.44 6.93 0.75
N PHE A 95 -5.21 6.50 0.41
CA PHE A 95 -4.60 6.69 -0.90
C PHE A 95 -3.67 5.54 -1.29
N VAL A 96 -3.34 5.48 -2.57
CA VAL A 96 -2.21 4.71 -3.10
C VAL A 96 -1.27 5.64 -3.87
N MET A 97 0.03 5.42 -3.76
CA MET A 97 1.04 6.09 -4.58
C MET A 97 1.58 5.13 -5.62
N ILE A 98 1.45 5.52 -6.87
CA ILE A 98 1.98 4.82 -8.04
C ILE A 98 3.22 5.55 -8.53
N THR A 99 4.23 4.81 -8.95
CA THR A 99 5.42 5.38 -9.55
C THR A 99 5.69 4.77 -10.91
N ASN A 100 6.10 5.61 -11.83
CA ASN A 100 6.70 5.18 -13.08
C ASN A 100 8.06 5.88 -13.24
N LEU A 101 8.80 5.62 -14.32
CA LEU A 101 10.13 6.21 -14.56
C LEU A 101 10.11 7.75 -14.64
N LYS A 102 8.94 8.37 -14.82
CA LYS A 102 8.79 9.81 -15.07
C LYS A 102 8.25 10.59 -13.88
N LYS A 103 7.32 10.02 -13.12
CA LYS A 103 6.59 10.72 -12.07
C LYS A 103 6.09 9.79 -10.97
N ARG A 104 5.77 10.38 -9.81
CA ARG A 104 5.00 9.75 -8.73
C ARG A 104 3.61 10.35 -8.73
N ILE A 105 2.61 9.50 -8.51
CA ILE A 105 1.20 9.87 -8.59
C ILE A 105 0.51 9.35 -7.34
N TRP A 106 -0.08 10.23 -6.56
CA TRP A 106 -0.94 9.92 -5.42
C TRP A 106 -2.39 9.90 -5.88
N LEU A 107 -3.08 8.83 -5.58
CA LEU A 107 -4.48 8.62 -5.94
C LEU A 107 -5.29 8.30 -4.68
N PRO A 108 -6.19 9.20 -4.24
CA PRO A 108 -7.15 8.87 -3.21
C PRO A 108 -8.01 7.68 -3.63
N TYR A 109 -8.37 6.78 -2.72
CA TYR A 109 -9.23 5.65 -3.07
C TYR A 109 -10.62 6.09 -3.52
N SER A 110 -11.09 7.25 -3.07
CA SER A 110 -12.36 7.85 -3.51
C SER A 110 -12.41 8.09 -5.01
N SER A 111 -11.31 8.55 -5.60
CA SER A 111 -11.22 8.89 -7.03
C SER A 111 -11.01 7.69 -7.95
N ILE A 112 -10.62 6.53 -7.44
CA ILE A 112 -10.33 5.34 -8.27
C ILE A 112 -11.65 4.65 -8.66
N VAL A 113 -11.92 4.53 -9.94
CA VAL A 113 -13.06 3.76 -10.47
C VAL A 113 -12.73 2.27 -10.52
N SER A 114 -11.59 1.93 -11.12
CA SER A 114 -11.12 0.54 -11.21
C SER A 114 -9.60 0.44 -11.14
N ALA A 115 -9.12 -0.74 -10.72
CA ALA A 115 -7.70 -1.06 -10.71
C ALA A 115 -7.52 -2.50 -11.21
N THR A 116 -6.64 -2.68 -12.18
CA THR A 116 -6.38 -3.96 -12.84
C THR A 116 -4.88 -4.20 -12.99
N ILE A 117 -4.54 -5.38 -13.45
CA ILE A 117 -3.16 -5.74 -13.82
C ILE A 117 -3.01 -5.55 -15.31
N PRO A 118 -1.89 -4.99 -15.81
CA PRO A 118 -1.63 -4.87 -17.23
C PRO A 118 -1.73 -6.24 -17.92
N PHE A 119 -2.30 -6.26 -19.13
CA PHE A 119 -2.43 -7.48 -19.91
C PHE A 119 -1.04 -8.10 -20.20
N GLY A 120 -0.92 -9.42 -20.06
CA GLY A 120 0.32 -10.14 -20.30
C GLY A 120 1.35 -10.10 -19.16
N HIS A 121 1.10 -9.36 -18.09
CA HIS A 121 1.97 -9.39 -16.91
C HIS A 121 1.66 -10.61 -16.04
N PRO A 122 2.71 -11.33 -15.57
CA PRO A 122 2.49 -12.46 -14.69
C PRO A 122 1.89 -12.01 -13.37
N THR A 123 0.80 -12.68 -12.96
CA THR A 123 0.17 -12.46 -11.66
C THR A 123 0.97 -13.16 -10.57
N TYR A 124 2.00 -12.51 -10.08
CA TYR A 124 2.67 -13.00 -8.87
C TYR A 124 1.81 -12.66 -7.66
N SER A 125 1.37 -13.67 -6.91
CA SER A 125 0.96 -13.42 -5.54
C SER A 125 2.22 -13.02 -4.77
N ASN A 126 2.20 -11.86 -4.10
CA ASN A 126 3.32 -11.45 -3.28
C ASN A 126 3.36 -12.35 -2.03
N ALA A 127 3.97 -13.52 -2.16
CA ALA A 127 4.32 -14.37 -1.04
C ALA A 127 5.20 -13.62 -0.01
N HIS A 128 5.79 -12.50 -0.41
CA HIS A 128 6.66 -11.66 0.40
C HIS A 128 6.03 -11.11 1.69
N GLN A 129 4.71 -11.10 1.79
CA GLN A 129 4.07 -10.68 3.03
C GLN A 129 4.04 -11.78 4.10
N ASN A 130 4.27 -13.04 3.73
CA ASN A 130 4.14 -14.18 4.63
C ASN A 130 5.43 -14.53 5.41
N TYR A 131 6.62 -14.17 4.89
CA TYR A 131 7.88 -14.45 5.59
C TYR A 131 8.37 -13.33 6.52
N ILE A 132 7.65 -12.22 6.59
CA ILE A 132 7.90 -11.23 7.64
C ILE A 132 7.75 -11.85 9.04
N TYR A 133 7.07 -12.97 9.15
CA TYR A 133 6.80 -13.67 10.39
C TYR A 133 7.67 -14.93 10.59
N ASP A 134 8.97 -14.85 10.30
CA ASP A 134 9.87 -15.85 10.85
C ASP A 134 9.82 -15.80 12.40
N ASN A 135 10.17 -16.88 13.04
CA ASN A 135 10.07 -16.99 14.49
C ASN A 135 10.91 -15.91 15.21
N GLY A 136 12.08 -15.55 14.68
CA GLY A 136 12.93 -14.52 15.27
C GLY A 136 12.35 -13.12 15.13
N LEU A 137 11.71 -12.82 14.02
CA LEU A 137 11.05 -11.52 13.82
C LEU A 137 9.77 -11.42 14.66
N ARG A 138 9.00 -12.51 14.76
CA ARG A 138 7.80 -12.56 15.60
C ARG A 138 8.12 -12.31 17.08
N GLU A 139 9.15 -12.95 17.60
CA GLU A 139 9.63 -12.71 18.97
C GLU A 139 10.02 -11.25 19.19
N LYS A 140 10.79 -10.66 18.25
CA LYS A 140 11.17 -9.24 18.32
C LYS A 140 9.97 -8.30 18.25
N LEU A 141 8.96 -8.62 17.44
CA LEU A 141 7.72 -7.84 17.39
C LEU A 141 6.92 -7.93 18.68
N ILE A 142 6.93 -9.08 19.37
CA ILE A 142 6.23 -9.23 20.66
C ILE A 142 6.98 -8.49 21.76
N LEU A 143 8.30 -8.65 21.86
CA LEU A 143 9.10 -8.14 22.97
C LEU A 143 9.57 -6.69 22.76
N LYS A 144 9.84 -6.27 21.51
CA LYS A 144 10.46 -4.98 21.18
C LYS A 144 9.80 -4.36 19.93
N PHE A 145 8.47 -4.23 19.95
CA PHE A 145 7.69 -3.80 18.78
C PHE A 145 8.22 -2.50 18.16
N GLY A 146 8.28 -1.42 18.93
CA GLY A 146 8.70 -0.11 18.45
C GLY A 146 10.09 -0.13 17.80
N GLU A 147 11.08 -0.70 18.49
CA GLU A 147 12.45 -0.82 17.99
C GLU A 147 12.53 -1.68 16.71
N THR A 148 11.76 -2.75 16.66
CA THR A 148 11.78 -3.69 15.52
C THR A 148 11.11 -3.10 14.29
N VAL A 149 10.00 -2.41 14.47
CA VAL A 149 9.23 -1.78 13.37
C VAL A 149 10.00 -0.60 12.80
N THR A 150 10.54 0.29 13.63
CA THR A 150 11.23 1.51 13.17
C THR A 150 12.52 1.23 12.40
N LYS A 151 13.15 0.09 12.61
CA LYS A 151 14.38 -0.31 11.89
C LYS A 151 14.14 -0.88 10.49
N ARG A 152 12.89 -1.10 10.07
CA ARG A 152 12.57 -1.76 8.79
C ARG A 152 11.42 -1.05 8.09
N ASP A 153 11.72 -0.37 6.99
CA ASP A 153 10.72 0.37 6.20
C ASP A 153 9.50 -0.48 5.81
N ALA A 154 9.71 -1.76 5.48
CA ALA A 154 8.62 -2.67 5.15
C ALA A 154 7.65 -2.88 6.32
N LEU A 155 8.15 -2.93 7.57
CA LEU A 155 7.31 -3.04 8.76
C LEU A 155 6.64 -1.71 9.10
N VAL A 156 7.37 -0.58 8.97
CA VAL A 156 6.76 0.74 9.14
C VAL A 156 5.58 0.90 8.19
N GLN A 157 5.75 0.56 6.92
CA GLN A 157 4.68 0.63 5.92
C GLN A 157 3.53 -0.35 6.18
N GLN A 158 3.78 -1.47 6.86
CA GLN A 158 2.75 -2.45 7.20
C GLN A 158 1.91 -2.01 8.40
N PHE A 159 2.55 -1.45 9.43
CA PHE A 159 1.91 -1.09 10.69
C PHE A 159 1.49 0.38 10.76
N PHE A 160 2.19 1.26 10.03
CA PHE A 160 1.88 2.68 9.96
C PHE A 160 1.27 3.02 8.60
N GLU A 161 -0.04 3.11 8.56
CA GLU A 161 -0.76 3.56 7.39
C GLU A 161 -0.89 5.08 7.42
N GLU A 162 -0.01 5.75 6.70
CA GLU A 162 -0.08 7.20 6.53
C GLU A 162 -1.36 7.61 5.79
N SER A 163 -1.90 8.77 6.13
CA SER A 163 -2.93 9.42 5.31
C SER A 163 -2.30 10.18 4.14
N LEU A 164 -3.09 10.45 3.10
CA LEU A 164 -2.68 11.31 1.98
C LEU A 164 -2.10 12.63 2.48
N ARG A 165 -2.78 13.25 3.43
CA ARG A 165 -2.34 14.49 4.08
C ARG A 165 -0.92 14.38 4.65
N THR A 166 -0.69 13.37 5.50
CA THR A 166 0.61 13.20 6.16
C THR A 166 1.71 12.91 5.15
N ASN A 167 1.40 12.09 4.15
CA ASN A 167 2.36 11.76 3.11
C ASN A 167 2.69 12.98 2.25
N LEU A 168 1.70 13.76 1.78
CA LEU A 168 1.95 14.98 1.01
C LEU A 168 2.76 16.01 1.82
N ASP A 169 2.57 16.09 3.14
CA ASP A 169 3.34 17.00 3.98
C ASP A 169 4.83 16.67 4.02
N THR A 170 5.21 15.40 3.85
CA THR A 170 6.62 15.00 3.71
C THR A 170 7.24 15.44 2.37
N TRP A 171 6.41 15.79 1.38
CA TRP A 171 6.81 16.25 0.04
C TRP A 171 6.78 17.77 -0.13
N LYS A 172 6.88 18.52 0.97
CA LYS A 172 6.99 20.00 0.93
C LYS A 172 8.10 20.45 -0.02
N GLY A 173 7.81 21.49 -0.80
CA GLY A 173 8.72 22.05 -1.79
C GLY A 173 8.74 21.34 -3.14
N CYS A 174 8.15 20.15 -3.25
CA CYS A 174 8.04 19.45 -4.54
C CYS A 174 7.04 20.14 -5.45
N SER A 175 7.39 20.24 -6.74
CA SER A 175 6.49 20.72 -7.79
C SER A 175 5.52 19.61 -8.17
N VAL A 176 4.23 19.92 -8.11
CA VAL A 176 3.15 18.98 -8.39
C VAL A 176 2.10 19.59 -9.32
N GLU A 177 1.41 18.69 -10.02
CA GLU A 177 0.13 18.90 -10.68
C GLU A 177 -0.93 18.26 -9.78
N VAL A 178 -1.96 19.01 -9.41
CA VAL A 178 -3.11 18.53 -8.65
C VAL A 178 -4.35 18.66 -9.53
N ARG A 179 -5.05 17.55 -9.71
CA ARG A 179 -6.30 17.48 -10.47
C ARG A 179 -7.47 17.39 -9.51
N THR A 180 -8.44 18.22 -9.76
CA THR A 180 -9.77 18.21 -9.13
C THR A 180 -10.83 18.07 -10.22
N ASP A 181 -12.11 17.95 -9.87
CA ASP A 181 -13.21 17.90 -10.83
C ASP A 181 -13.19 19.07 -11.81
N ASP A 182 -12.93 20.27 -11.30
CA ASP A 182 -13.09 21.51 -12.07
C ASP A 182 -11.80 21.99 -12.73
N LYS A 183 -10.64 21.72 -12.12
CA LYS A 183 -9.39 22.41 -12.48
C LYS A 183 -8.14 21.55 -12.27
N ILE A 184 -7.09 21.95 -13.00
CA ILE A 184 -5.74 21.45 -12.80
C ILE A 184 -4.91 22.59 -12.20
N TYR A 185 -4.29 22.31 -11.05
CA TYR A 185 -3.42 23.24 -10.35
C TYR A 185 -1.97 22.82 -10.50
N TYR A 186 -1.09 23.76 -10.82
CA TYR A 186 0.36 23.56 -10.85
C TYR A 186 1.02 24.39 -9.77
N GLY A 187 1.74 23.78 -8.84
CA GLY A 187 2.37 24.53 -7.75
C GLY A 187 3.39 23.67 -7.00
N LYS A 188 4.01 24.31 -5.99
CA LYS A 188 4.84 23.58 -5.02
C LYS A 188 4.03 23.32 -3.77
N ILE A 189 4.11 22.10 -3.24
CA ILE A 189 3.50 21.78 -1.96
C ILE A 189 4.10 22.71 -0.89
N ASN A 190 3.28 23.53 -0.26
CA ASN A 190 3.69 24.40 0.83
C ASN A 190 3.45 23.73 2.19
N ARG A 191 2.23 23.33 2.44
CA ARG A 191 1.79 22.64 3.65
C ARG A 191 0.48 21.89 3.41
N THR A 192 0.13 21.00 4.32
CA THR A 192 -1.19 20.37 4.39
C THR A 192 -1.78 20.57 5.78
N ASP A 193 -3.07 20.83 5.88
CA ASP A 193 -3.80 20.79 7.13
C ASP A 193 -4.81 19.61 7.15
N LYS A 194 -5.75 19.60 8.12
CA LYS A 194 -6.71 18.49 8.27
C LYS A 194 -7.60 18.29 7.04
N SER A 195 -7.87 19.33 6.27
CA SER A 195 -8.85 19.34 5.18
C SER A 195 -8.34 19.93 3.88
N HIS A 196 -7.19 20.60 3.86
CA HIS A 196 -6.71 21.32 2.69
C HIS A 196 -5.24 21.04 2.37
N LEU A 197 -4.93 21.06 1.08
CA LEU A 197 -3.59 21.16 0.51
C LEU A 197 -3.32 22.58 0.06
N TYR A 198 -2.21 23.16 0.51
CA TYR A 198 -1.76 24.49 0.15
C TYR A 198 -0.64 24.40 -0.88
N LEU A 199 -0.89 24.94 -2.06
CA LEU A 199 0.09 25.02 -3.14
C LEU A 199 0.60 26.45 -3.30
N LYS A 200 1.91 26.62 -3.30
CA LYS A 200 2.56 27.89 -3.64
C LYS A 200 2.72 27.98 -5.16
N ILE A 201 2.08 29.00 -5.74
CA ILE A 201 2.12 29.30 -7.17
C ILE A 201 2.72 30.70 -7.32
N LEU A 202 4.02 30.77 -7.66
CA LEU A 202 4.78 32.05 -7.67
C LEU A 202 4.69 32.77 -6.32
N LYS A 203 3.94 33.88 -6.26
CA LYS A 203 3.72 34.68 -5.04
C LYS A 203 2.36 34.43 -4.39
N ALA A 204 1.47 33.69 -5.04
CA ALA A 204 0.14 33.35 -4.55
C ALA A 204 0.11 31.96 -3.89
N GLU A 205 -0.82 31.75 -2.98
CA GLU A 205 -1.12 30.45 -2.40
C GLU A 205 -2.52 30.01 -2.86
N SER A 206 -2.63 28.81 -3.39
CA SER A 206 -3.91 28.18 -3.71
C SER A 206 -4.25 27.16 -2.65
N VAL A 207 -5.49 27.16 -2.20
CA VAL A 207 -6.03 26.26 -1.19
C VAL A 207 -6.96 25.29 -1.89
N ILE A 208 -6.68 23.98 -1.75
CA ILE A 208 -7.42 22.91 -2.41
C ILE A 208 -7.94 21.95 -1.34
N PRO A 209 -9.27 21.72 -1.24
CA PRO A 209 -9.81 20.72 -0.33
C PRO A 209 -9.28 19.34 -0.67
N LEU A 210 -8.84 18.58 0.34
CA LEU A 210 -8.29 17.22 0.13
C LEU A 210 -9.34 16.26 -0.45
N ASN A 211 -10.60 16.48 -0.16
CA ASN A 211 -11.71 15.64 -0.66
C ASN A 211 -11.97 15.83 -2.16
N ASP A 212 -11.61 16.98 -2.71
CA ASP A 212 -11.83 17.32 -4.12
C ASP A 212 -10.65 16.85 -5.00
N ILE A 213 -9.61 16.31 -4.39
CA ILE A 213 -8.41 15.87 -5.10
C ILE A 213 -8.68 14.50 -5.75
N HIS A 214 -8.56 14.44 -7.07
CA HIS A 214 -8.59 13.20 -7.84
C HIS A 214 -7.21 12.58 -7.97
N SER A 215 -6.19 13.41 -8.23
CA SER A 215 -4.81 12.94 -8.29
C SER A 215 -3.83 14.06 -7.97
N VAL A 216 -2.67 13.68 -7.43
CA VAL A 216 -1.51 14.55 -7.27
C VAL A 216 -0.35 13.89 -7.98
N ALA A 217 0.32 14.56 -8.91
CA ALA A 217 1.45 14.02 -9.65
C ALA A 217 2.67 14.93 -9.55
N THR A 218 3.86 14.36 -9.33
CA THR A 218 5.10 15.15 -9.40
C THR A 218 5.35 15.62 -10.81
N VAL A 219 5.79 16.85 -10.98
CA VAL A 219 6.09 17.47 -12.27
C VAL A 219 7.58 17.81 -12.35
N ARG A 220 8.21 17.55 -13.49
CA ARG A 220 9.58 17.98 -13.75
C ARG A 220 9.63 19.51 -13.87
N LEU A 221 10.69 20.14 -13.38
CA LEU A 221 10.83 21.59 -13.38
C LEU A 221 10.57 22.23 -14.75
N PHE A 222 11.07 21.61 -15.82
CA PHE A 222 10.87 22.13 -17.16
C PHE A 222 9.40 22.12 -17.61
N THR A 223 8.67 21.03 -17.33
CA THR A 223 7.23 20.93 -17.62
C THR A 223 6.45 21.92 -16.76
N PHE A 224 6.82 22.06 -15.51
CA PHE A 224 6.22 23.00 -14.57
C PHE A 224 6.30 24.45 -15.10
N TRP A 225 7.47 24.91 -15.52
CA TRP A 225 7.65 26.26 -16.07
C TRP A 225 6.85 26.47 -17.37
N ARG A 226 6.81 25.48 -18.26
CA ARG A 226 6.04 25.56 -19.49
C ARG A 226 4.54 25.72 -19.24
N GLU A 227 3.97 24.93 -18.35
CA GLU A 227 2.53 25.01 -18.02
C GLU A 227 2.18 26.28 -17.21
N MET A 228 3.10 26.74 -16.38
CA MET A 228 2.95 28.01 -15.66
C MET A 228 2.91 29.22 -16.63
N ILE A 229 3.75 29.22 -17.65
CA ILE A 229 3.76 30.30 -18.67
C ILE A 229 2.43 30.32 -19.44
N LYS A 230 1.91 29.13 -19.82
CA LYS A 230 0.60 29.03 -20.50
C LYS A 230 -0.58 29.49 -19.65
N ALA A 231 -0.48 29.37 -18.34
CA ALA A 231 -1.54 29.82 -17.42
C ALA A 231 -1.53 31.33 -17.16
N ILE A 232 -0.45 32.02 -17.55
CA ILE A 232 -0.27 33.49 -17.36
C ILE A 232 -0.60 34.27 -18.64
N PHE A 233 -0.45 33.62 -19.81
CA PHE A 233 -0.76 34.17 -21.13
C PHE A 233 -1.95 33.42 -21.77
#